data_b983ddc1c1ba8e7e0809d56f1b0f319d
#
_entry.id   b983ddc1c1ba8e7e0809d56f1b0f319d
#
_cell.length_a   1.000
_cell.length_b   1.000
_cell.length_c   1.000
_cell.angle_alpha   90.00
_cell.angle_beta   90.00
_cell.angle_gamma   90.00
#
_symmetry.space_group_name_H-M   'P 1'
#
loop_
_entity.id
_entity.type
_entity.pdbx_description
1 polymer ?
#
loop_
_entity_poly.entity_id
_entity_poly.type
_entity_poly.pdbx_seq_one_letter_code
_entity_poly.pdbx_strand_id
1 'polypeptide(L)'
;MLLKEMLELREAWKMTLLIPYAEIRSQVQEIAKRENLEESIFWHDCKEIIRHDFNNERALQRKENLNILKSISLPPIISLSELKAITEEKADIKSKILSGTPLSPGFVFGEVRVVIDPENVDTDSWPADVILVAESTDPGWTGLFLKSKAVIVEKGGVLSHCAIVAREMNLPAISEIKQCHLRLKDGDKIWVDGNNGRITYS
;
A
#
# COMPACT_ATOMS: atom_id res chain seq x y z
N MET A 1 22.94 -8.04 21.58
CA MET A 1 24.09 -7.35 20.95
C MET A 1 24.07 -7.53 19.43
N LEU A 2 24.20 -8.72 18.92
CA LEU A 2 24.26 -9.01 17.47
C LEU A 2 23.09 -8.45 16.65
N LEU A 3 21.85 -8.58 17.10
CA LEU A 3 20.67 -8.09 16.39
C LEU A 3 20.67 -6.55 16.21
N LYS A 4 21.10 -5.83 17.25
CA LYS A 4 21.19 -4.37 17.21
C LYS A 4 22.26 -3.93 16.18
N GLU A 5 23.41 -4.57 16.20
CA GLU A 5 24.49 -4.31 15.24
C GLU A 5 24.08 -4.60 13.79
N MET A 6 23.30 -5.68 13.56
CA MET A 6 22.77 -6.00 12.23
C MET A 6 21.74 -4.96 11.76
N LEU A 7 20.90 -4.43 12.66
CA LEU A 7 19.96 -3.37 12.32
C LEU A 7 20.66 -2.05 12.00
N GLU A 8 21.66 -1.67 12.78
CA GLU A 8 22.49 -0.48 12.52
C GLU A 8 23.22 -0.61 11.18
N LEU A 9 23.78 -1.78 10.89
CA LEU A 9 24.43 -2.06 9.60
C LEU A 9 23.44 -1.94 8.42
N ARG A 10 22.23 -2.48 8.56
CA ARG A 10 21.17 -2.37 7.54
C ARG A 10 20.84 -0.91 7.25
N GLU A 11 20.67 -0.08 8.28
CA GLU A 11 20.35 1.34 8.08
C GLU A 11 21.54 2.11 7.46
N ALA A 12 22.77 1.81 7.88
CA ALA A 12 23.97 2.38 7.27
C ALA A 12 24.09 2.03 5.78
N TRP A 13 23.78 0.81 5.39
CA TRP A 13 23.75 0.39 3.98
C TRP A 13 22.69 1.13 3.17
N LYS A 14 21.49 1.34 3.71
CA LYS A 14 20.45 2.14 3.05
C LYS A 14 20.93 3.56 2.79
N MET A 15 21.50 4.20 3.79
CA MET A 15 22.04 5.57 3.65
C MET A 15 23.15 5.64 2.60
N THR A 16 24.05 4.65 2.58
CA THR A 16 25.13 4.57 1.59
C THR A 16 24.58 4.43 0.16
N LEU A 17 23.48 3.69 -0.03
CA LEU A 17 22.84 3.54 -1.35
C LEU A 17 22.08 4.80 -1.79
N LEU A 18 21.58 5.60 -0.85
CA LEU A 18 20.84 6.82 -1.18
C LEU A 18 21.74 7.92 -1.76
N ILE A 19 23.02 7.97 -1.39
CA ILE A 19 23.95 8.99 -1.90
C ILE A 19 24.12 8.87 -3.43
N PRO A 20 24.56 7.73 -4.00
CA PRO A 20 24.69 7.58 -5.45
C PRO A 20 23.32 7.68 -6.16
N TYR A 21 22.23 7.24 -5.52
CA TYR A 21 20.89 7.42 -6.08
C TYR A 21 20.54 8.90 -6.23
N ALA A 22 20.80 9.73 -5.22
CA ALA A 22 20.53 11.16 -5.27
C ALA A 22 21.37 11.86 -6.37
N GLU A 23 22.62 11.46 -6.53
CA GLU A 23 23.50 11.97 -7.59
C GLU A 23 22.98 11.62 -8.98
N ILE A 24 22.65 10.35 -9.23
CA ILE A 24 22.07 9.89 -10.51
C ILE A 24 20.78 10.64 -10.79
N ARG A 25 19.89 10.77 -9.78
CA ARG A 25 18.63 11.49 -9.93
C ARG A 25 18.85 12.96 -10.31
N SER A 26 19.84 13.62 -9.71
CA SER A 26 20.19 15.01 -10.02
C SER A 26 20.65 15.15 -11.48
N GLN A 27 21.52 14.26 -11.94
CA GLN A 27 22.00 14.26 -13.32
C GLN A 27 20.87 14.01 -14.33
N VAL A 28 19.97 13.07 -14.04
CA VAL A 28 18.78 12.81 -14.87
C VAL A 28 17.86 14.05 -14.93
N GLN A 29 17.69 14.76 -13.81
CA GLN A 29 16.91 16.01 -13.78
C GLN A 29 17.58 17.14 -14.60
N GLU A 30 18.90 17.20 -14.64
CA GLU A 30 19.62 18.15 -15.49
C GLU A 30 19.39 17.86 -16.98
N ILE A 31 19.44 16.59 -17.37
CA ILE A 31 19.10 16.16 -18.74
C ILE A 31 17.64 16.55 -19.06
N ALA A 32 16.71 16.28 -18.14
CA ALA A 32 15.31 16.64 -18.32
C ALA A 32 15.11 18.13 -18.59
N LYS A 33 15.82 19.01 -17.88
CA LYS A 33 15.76 20.46 -18.10
C LYS A 33 16.33 20.86 -19.46
N ARG A 34 17.45 20.25 -19.89
CA ARG A 34 18.07 20.53 -21.19
C ARG A 34 17.18 20.14 -22.36
N GLU A 35 16.49 19.00 -22.24
CA GLU A 35 15.68 18.41 -23.29
C GLU A 35 14.19 18.81 -23.21
N ASN A 36 13.79 19.68 -22.27
CA ASN A 36 12.41 20.09 -21.97
C ASN A 36 11.46 18.90 -21.72
N LEU A 37 11.95 17.88 -21.01
CA LEU A 37 11.19 16.64 -20.74
C LEU A 37 10.45 16.67 -19.41
N GLU A 38 10.78 17.62 -18.52
CA GLU A 38 10.21 17.72 -17.16
C GLU A 38 10.23 16.36 -16.41
N GLU A 39 9.09 15.95 -15.87
CA GLU A 39 8.98 14.65 -15.19
C GLU A 39 8.91 13.45 -16.14
N SER A 40 8.65 13.67 -17.44
CA SER A 40 8.52 12.56 -18.40
C SER A 40 9.80 11.76 -18.58
N ILE A 41 10.97 12.34 -18.24
CA ILE A 41 12.25 11.64 -18.30
C ILE A 41 12.29 10.39 -17.43
N PHE A 42 11.61 10.37 -16.28
CA PHE A 42 11.58 9.23 -15.37
C PHE A 42 10.75 8.04 -15.92
N TRP A 43 10.10 8.21 -17.05
CA TRP A 43 9.37 7.16 -17.78
C TRP A 43 10.17 6.58 -18.95
N HIS A 44 11.39 7.08 -19.17
CA HIS A 44 12.33 6.52 -20.14
C HIS A 44 13.22 5.46 -19.46
N ASP A 45 13.63 4.46 -20.22
CA ASP A 45 14.60 3.50 -19.68
C ASP A 45 16.02 4.07 -19.70
N CYS A 46 16.93 3.48 -18.93
CA CYS A 46 18.31 3.95 -18.83
C CYS A 46 19.02 3.99 -20.18
N LYS A 47 18.70 3.07 -21.10
CA LYS A 47 19.33 3.04 -22.43
C LYS A 47 18.83 4.17 -23.32
N GLU A 48 17.56 4.53 -23.22
CA GLU A 48 16.98 5.67 -23.92
C GLU A 48 17.60 6.97 -23.42
N ILE A 49 17.75 7.13 -22.11
CA ILE A 49 18.40 8.32 -21.50
C ILE A 49 19.85 8.45 -21.97
N ILE A 50 20.64 7.36 -21.92
CA ILE A 50 22.05 7.36 -22.36
C ILE A 50 22.18 7.66 -23.85
N ARG A 51 21.24 7.20 -24.66
CA ARG A 51 21.26 7.41 -26.14
C ARG A 51 20.62 8.71 -26.58
N HIS A 52 20.04 9.49 -25.66
CA HIS A 52 19.23 10.65 -25.98
C HIS A 52 18.05 10.34 -26.95
N ASP A 53 17.48 9.12 -26.84
CA ASP A 53 16.33 8.68 -27.65
C ASP A 53 15.03 8.92 -26.84
N PHE A 54 14.59 10.17 -26.80
CA PHE A 54 13.41 10.58 -26.04
C PHE A 54 12.16 10.52 -26.89
N ASN A 55 11.25 9.63 -26.52
CA ASN A 55 9.94 9.50 -27.16
C ASN A 55 8.82 9.67 -26.12
N ASN A 56 8.17 10.82 -26.14
CA ASN A 56 7.12 11.18 -25.19
C ASN A 56 5.90 10.26 -25.26
N GLU A 57 5.54 9.70 -26.41
CA GLU A 57 4.42 8.77 -26.54
C GLU A 57 4.73 7.47 -25.78
N ARG A 58 5.94 6.92 -25.93
CA ARG A 58 6.38 5.73 -25.18
C ARG A 58 6.40 5.99 -23.68
N ALA A 59 6.88 7.18 -23.27
CA ALA A 59 6.90 7.57 -21.87
C ALA A 59 5.48 7.65 -21.27
N LEU A 60 4.55 8.28 -21.97
CA LEU A 60 3.14 8.39 -21.57
C LEU A 60 2.48 7.01 -21.47
N GLN A 61 2.68 6.15 -22.45
CA GLN A 61 2.15 4.79 -22.47
C GLN A 61 2.67 3.95 -21.29
N ARG A 62 3.96 4.10 -20.91
CA ARG A 62 4.53 3.45 -19.72
C ARG A 62 3.90 3.96 -18.43
N LYS A 63 3.65 5.27 -18.33
CA LYS A 63 2.95 5.87 -17.19
C LYS A 63 1.53 5.32 -17.05
N GLU A 64 0.79 5.24 -18.14
CA GLU A 64 -0.56 4.66 -18.16
C GLU A 64 -0.55 3.17 -17.82
N ASN A 65 0.38 2.40 -18.40
CA ASN A 65 0.55 0.99 -18.09
C ASN A 65 0.89 0.76 -16.61
N LEU A 66 1.69 1.64 -15.98
CA LEU A 66 1.96 1.52 -14.55
C LEU A 66 0.69 1.72 -13.70
N ASN A 67 -0.18 2.64 -14.09
CA ASN A 67 -1.45 2.82 -13.38
C ASN A 67 -2.34 1.58 -13.48
N ILE A 68 -2.35 0.93 -14.65
CA ILE A 68 -3.02 -0.37 -14.82
C ILE A 68 -2.36 -1.45 -13.97
N LEU A 69 -1.02 -1.54 -13.98
CA LEU A 69 -0.27 -2.51 -13.18
C LEU A 69 -0.45 -2.31 -11.67
N LYS A 70 -0.55 -1.07 -11.21
CA LYS A 70 -0.85 -0.76 -9.80
C LYS A 70 -2.24 -1.22 -9.37
N SER A 71 -3.19 -1.33 -10.27
CA SER A 71 -4.52 -1.87 -9.98
C SER A 71 -4.55 -3.40 -9.92
N ILE A 72 -3.47 -4.08 -10.34
CA ILE A 72 -3.35 -5.52 -10.33
C ILE A 72 -2.57 -5.95 -9.08
N SER A 73 -3.26 -6.54 -8.11
CA SER A 73 -2.61 -7.14 -6.95
C SER A 73 -2.20 -8.57 -7.27
N LEU A 74 -0.90 -8.79 -7.37
CA LEU A 74 -0.34 -10.15 -7.56
C LEU A 74 0.26 -10.63 -6.23
N PRO A 75 0.07 -11.91 -5.87
CA PRO A 75 0.76 -12.49 -4.73
C PRO A 75 2.29 -12.48 -4.97
N PRO A 76 3.11 -12.39 -3.90
CA PRO A 76 4.57 -12.28 -4.01
C PRO A 76 5.23 -13.52 -4.67
N ILE A 77 4.54 -14.65 -4.67
CA ILE A 77 4.93 -15.88 -5.36
C ILE A 77 3.71 -16.41 -6.09
N ILE A 78 3.80 -16.55 -7.39
CA ILE A 78 2.74 -17.09 -8.25
C ILE A 78 3.25 -18.33 -8.96
N SER A 79 2.52 -19.44 -8.84
CA SER A 79 2.71 -20.60 -9.69
C SER A 79 2.03 -20.42 -11.05
N LEU A 80 2.50 -21.14 -12.08
CA LEU A 80 1.88 -21.11 -13.41
C LEU A 80 0.41 -21.56 -13.41
N SER A 81 0.02 -22.42 -12.46
CA SER A 81 -1.36 -22.86 -12.27
C SER A 81 -2.24 -21.77 -11.69
N GLU A 82 -1.72 -21.00 -10.72
CA GLU A 82 -2.42 -19.85 -10.12
C GLU A 82 -2.58 -18.70 -11.12
N LEU A 83 -1.59 -18.47 -11.99
CA LEU A 83 -1.69 -17.47 -13.05
C LEU A 83 -2.86 -17.77 -14.01
N LYS A 84 -3.11 -19.05 -14.32
CA LYS A 84 -4.25 -19.48 -15.13
C LYS A 84 -5.57 -19.30 -14.40
N ALA A 85 -5.61 -19.60 -13.10
CA ALA A 85 -6.80 -19.40 -12.28
C ALA A 85 -7.19 -17.91 -12.14
N ILE A 86 -6.22 -16.99 -12.01
CA ILE A 86 -6.47 -15.54 -11.93
C ILE A 86 -7.13 -15.01 -13.20
N THR A 87 -6.82 -15.59 -14.37
CA THR A 87 -7.46 -15.19 -15.64
C THR A 87 -8.88 -15.74 -15.80
N GLU A 88 -9.28 -16.74 -15.03
CA GLU A 88 -10.58 -17.39 -15.10
C GLU A 88 -11.55 -17.00 -13.95
N GLU A 89 -11.01 -16.58 -12.79
CA GLU A 89 -11.83 -16.14 -11.67
C GLU A 89 -12.37 -14.70 -11.89
N LYS A 90 -13.62 -14.62 -12.31
CA LYS A 90 -14.44 -13.44 -11.99
C LYS A 90 -14.61 -13.44 -10.47
N ALA A 91 -13.94 -12.48 -9.80
CA ALA A 91 -14.04 -12.30 -8.36
C ALA A 91 -15.53 -12.35 -7.94
N ASP A 92 -15.87 -13.28 -7.08
CA ASP A 92 -17.21 -13.37 -6.50
C ASP A 92 -17.35 -12.23 -5.46
N ILE A 93 -17.75 -11.06 -5.94
CA ILE A 93 -17.86 -9.78 -5.18
C ILE A 93 -19.01 -9.86 -4.16
N LYS A 94 -19.76 -10.95 -4.11
CA LYS A 94 -21.02 -11.06 -3.35
C LYS A 94 -20.94 -11.77 -2.00
N SER A 95 -19.78 -12.16 -1.49
CA SER A 95 -19.77 -12.71 -0.14
C SER A 95 -19.97 -11.59 0.89
N LYS A 96 -21.05 -11.64 1.66
CA LYS A 96 -21.34 -10.71 2.77
C LYS A 96 -20.33 -10.77 3.92
N ILE A 97 -19.41 -11.74 3.90
CA ILE A 97 -18.40 -11.96 4.92
C ILE A 97 -17.03 -11.97 4.25
N LEU A 98 -16.11 -11.15 4.75
CA LEU A 98 -14.70 -11.18 4.39
C LEU A 98 -13.92 -11.77 5.54
N SER A 99 -12.92 -12.57 5.25
CA SER A 99 -12.05 -13.19 6.26
C SER A 99 -10.59 -12.89 5.96
N GLY A 100 -9.83 -12.64 7.01
CA GLY A 100 -8.39 -12.35 6.96
C GLY A 100 -7.71 -12.85 8.23
N THR A 101 -6.45 -12.44 8.40
CA THR A 101 -5.63 -12.78 9.56
C THR A 101 -5.88 -11.77 10.68
N PRO A 102 -6.29 -12.20 11.90
CA PRO A 102 -6.47 -11.32 13.04
C PRO A 102 -5.12 -10.77 13.50
N LEU A 103 -5.00 -9.45 13.62
CA LEU A 103 -3.78 -8.77 14.08
C LEU A 103 -3.90 -8.26 15.51
N SER A 104 -5.04 -7.64 15.82
CA SER A 104 -5.34 -7.10 17.16
C SER A 104 -6.80 -7.37 17.51
N PRO A 105 -7.08 -7.82 18.75
CA PRO A 105 -8.41 -8.24 19.15
C PRO A 105 -9.37 -7.07 19.32
N GLY A 106 -10.68 -7.36 19.27
CA GLY A 106 -11.76 -6.45 19.51
C GLY A 106 -12.90 -6.64 18.51
N PHE A 107 -14.06 -6.05 18.84
CA PHE A 107 -15.26 -6.15 18.02
C PHE A 107 -15.91 -4.78 17.94
N VAL A 108 -16.00 -4.21 16.74
CA VAL A 108 -16.48 -2.84 16.55
C VAL A 108 -17.34 -2.73 15.29
N PHE A 109 -18.23 -1.75 15.34
CA PHE A 109 -19.04 -1.32 14.21
C PHE A 109 -18.64 0.09 13.79
N GLY A 110 -18.58 0.35 12.49
CA GLY A 110 -18.22 1.67 11.99
C GLY A 110 -18.41 1.80 10.49
N GLU A 111 -18.04 2.99 10.01
CA GLU A 111 -18.07 3.37 8.61
C GLU A 111 -16.70 3.24 7.98
N VAL A 112 -16.64 2.64 6.81
CA VAL A 112 -15.40 2.44 6.04
C VAL A 112 -14.89 3.76 5.48
N ARG A 113 -13.58 3.97 5.61
CA ARG A 113 -12.81 4.96 4.85
C ARG A 113 -11.60 4.29 4.22
N VAL A 114 -11.59 4.27 2.91
CA VAL A 114 -10.47 3.72 2.11
C VAL A 114 -9.44 4.81 1.90
N VAL A 115 -8.22 4.57 2.36
CA VAL A 115 -7.10 5.49 2.21
C VAL A 115 -6.01 4.83 1.38
N ILE A 116 -5.61 5.51 0.32
CA ILE A 116 -4.51 5.07 -0.56
C ILE A 116 -3.21 5.77 -0.15
N ASP A 117 -3.30 7.05 0.20
CA ASP A 117 -2.17 7.87 0.58
C ASP A 117 -2.54 8.71 1.83
N PRO A 118 -1.86 8.50 2.96
CA PRO A 118 -2.16 9.19 4.21
C PRO A 118 -1.87 10.69 4.16
N GLU A 119 -0.98 11.16 3.28
CA GLU A 119 -0.62 12.58 3.16
C GLU A 119 -1.77 13.41 2.55
N ASN A 120 -2.66 12.77 1.81
CA ASN A 120 -3.80 13.42 1.16
C ASN A 120 -5.08 13.41 2.00
N VAL A 121 -4.99 12.97 3.27
CA VAL A 121 -6.15 12.88 4.16
C VAL A 121 -6.23 14.09 5.09
N ASP A 122 -7.34 14.81 5.02
CA ASP A 122 -7.66 15.80 6.02
C ASP A 122 -8.12 15.12 7.33
N THR A 123 -7.18 15.08 8.28
CA THR A 123 -7.42 14.44 9.57
C THR A 123 -8.34 15.26 10.49
N ASP A 124 -8.58 16.52 10.21
CA ASP A 124 -9.45 17.38 11.04
C ASP A 124 -10.93 17.10 10.76
N SER A 125 -11.25 16.68 9.54
CA SER A 125 -12.59 16.25 9.15
C SER A 125 -12.84 14.74 9.35
N TRP A 126 -11.94 14.00 10.03
CA TRP A 126 -12.04 12.56 10.20
C TRP A 126 -13.19 12.18 11.13
N PRO A 127 -14.17 11.37 10.67
CA PRO A 127 -15.31 10.97 11.49
C PRO A 127 -14.90 10.11 12.69
N ALA A 128 -15.68 10.18 13.77
CA ALA A 128 -15.37 9.46 15.01
C ALA A 128 -15.50 7.92 14.93
N ASP A 129 -16.28 7.42 13.95
CA ASP A 129 -16.64 6.00 13.85
C ASP A 129 -16.00 5.29 12.66
N VAL A 130 -14.82 5.76 12.25
CA VAL A 130 -14.16 5.27 11.04
C VAL A 130 -13.47 3.94 11.24
N ILE A 131 -13.67 3.05 10.28
CA ILE A 131 -12.87 1.87 10.03
C ILE A 131 -11.93 2.19 8.87
N LEU A 132 -10.64 2.30 9.18
CA LEU A 132 -9.59 2.59 8.21
C LEU A 132 -9.32 1.36 7.34
N VAL A 133 -9.38 1.52 6.03
CA VAL A 133 -9.05 0.47 5.06
C VAL A 133 -7.90 0.94 4.18
N ALA A 134 -6.84 0.14 4.09
CA ALA A 134 -5.67 0.44 3.30
C ALA A 134 -5.08 -0.80 2.64
N GLU A 135 -4.28 -0.62 1.61
CA GLU A 135 -3.52 -1.72 1.01
C GLU A 135 -2.40 -2.18 1.96
N SER A 136 -1.62 -1.25 2.49
CA SER A 136 -0.56 -1.46 3.48
C SER A 136 -0.36 -0.19 4.28
N THR A 137 0.32 -0.28 5.41
CA THR A 137 0.60 0.89 6.26
C THR A 137 2.07 0.93 6.68
N ASP A 138 2.55 2.14 6.91
CA ASP A 138 3.87 2.48 7.40
C ASP A 138 3.77 3.46 8.60
N PRO A 139 4.88 3.91 9.20
CA PRO A 139 4.84 4.82 10.34
C PRO A 139 4.09 6.13 10.13
N GLY A 140 3.97 6.63 8.90
CA GLY A 140 3.20 7.83 8.56
C GLY A 140 1.70 7.70 8.83
N TRP A 141 1.17 6.47 8.92
CA TRP A 141 -0.25 6.19 9.16
C TRP A 141 -0.68 6.28 10.63
N THR A 142 0.25 6.44 11.57
CA THR A 142 -0.03 6.41 13.02
C THR A 142 -1.08 7.43 13.44
N GLY A 143 -1.08 8.62 12.81
CA GLY A 143 -2.08 9.66 13.07
C GLY A 143 -3.52 9.25 12.73
N LEU A 144 -3.70 8.47 11.64
CA LEU A 144 -4.99 7.94 11.23
C LEU A 144 -5.45 6.80 12.15
N PHE A 145 -4.52 5.97 12.65
CA PHE A 145 -4.84 4.91 13.61
C PHE A 145 -5.45 5.47 14.89
N LEU A 146 -4.88 6.56 15.42
CA LEU A 146 -5.38 7.23 16.63
C LEU A 146 -6.83 7.75 16.49
N LYS A 147 -7.25 8.02 15.28
CA LYS A 147 -8.57 8.56 14.97
C LYS A 147 -9.55 7.52 14.41
N SER A 148 -9.13 6.24 14.36
CA SER A 148 -9.94 5.15 13.80
C SER A 148 -10.41 4.19 14.89
N LYS A 149 -11.55 3.51 14.66
CA LYS A 149 -12.08 2.45 15.55
C LYS A 149 -11.53 1.07 15.22
N ALA A 150 -11.14 0.83 13.99
CA ALA A 150 -10.48 -0.39 13.55
C ALA A 150 -9.62 -0.13 12.31
N VAL A 151 -8.72 -1.05 12.02
CA VAL A 151 -7.86 -1.02 10.83
C VAL A 151 -7.97 -2.33 10.07
N ILE A 152 -8.14 -2.22 8.76
CA ILE A 152 -8.16 -3.34 7.83
C ILE A 152 -7.09 -3.09 6.78
N VAL A 153 -6.18 -4.05 6.60
CA VAL A 153 -5.13 -3.95 5.57
C VAL A 153 -5.11 -5.19 4.69
N GLU A 154 -4.78 -4.99 3.43
CA GLU A 154 -4.59 -6.10 2.51
C GLU A 154 -3.26 -6.79 2.74
N LYS A 155 -2.19 -6.01 2.93
CA LYS A 155 -0.83 -6.49 3.10
C LYS A 155 -0.32 -6.19 4.50
N GLY A 156 0.19 -7.20 5.17
CA GLY A 156 0.81 -7.03 6.49
C GLY A 156 0.62 -8.27 7.36
N GLY A 157 1.71 -8.87 7.80
CA GLY A 157 1.66 -10.02 8.71
C GLY A 157 1.59 -9.60 10.17
N VAL A 158 1.59 -10.60 11.06
CA VAL A 158 1.50 -10.43 12.54
C VAL A 158 2.64 -9.63 13.18
N LEU A 159 3.72 -9.39 12.44
CA LEU A 159 4.88 -8.58 12.84
C LEU A 159 5.00 -7.28 12.02
N SER A 160 3.98 -6.93 11.22
CA SER A 160 3.96 -5.69 10.46
C SER A 160 3.79 -4.47 11.36
N HIS A 161 4.09 -3.28 10.82
CA HIS A 161 3.84 -2.01 11.50
C HIS A 161 2.38 -1.90 11.97
N CYS A 162 1.42 -2.22 11.10
CA CYS A 162 0.01 -2.25 11.44
C CYS A 162 -0.28 -3.11 12.69
N ALA A 163 0.26 -4.34 12.73
CA ALA A 163 0.02 -5.26 13.82
C ALA A 163 0.58 -4.78 15.16
N ILE A 164 1.78 -4.19 15.14
CA ILE A 164 2.44 -3.67 16.34
C ILE A 164 1.66 -2.48 16.89
N VAL A 165 1.42 -1.47 16.04
CA VAL A 165 0.74 -0.24 16.46
C VAL A 165 -0.71 -0.51 16.89
N ALA A 166 -1.45 -1.35 16.15
CA ALA A 166 -2.81 -1.70 16.52
C ALA A 166 -2.90 -2.37 17.89
N ARG A 167 -1.95 -3.26 18.24
CA ARG A 167 -1.89 -3.88 19.58
C ARG A 167 -1.54 -2.88 20.68
N GLU A 168 -0.58 -2.00 20.43
CA GLU A 168 -0.20 -0.96 21.40
C GLU A 168 -1.36 0.00 21.69
N MET A 169 -2.19 0.30 20.67
CA MET A 169 -3.35 1.17 20.79
C MET A 169 -4.64 0.44 21.21
N ASN A 170 -4.62 -0.89 21.39
CA ASN A 170 -5.81 -1.72 21.58
C ASN A 170 -6.86 -1.49 20.48
N LEU A 171 -6.42 -1.28 19.26
CA LEU A 171 -7.23 -1.01 18.08
C LEU A 171 -7.51 -2.33 17.35
N PRO A 172 -8.77 -2.76 17.17
CA PRO A 172 -9.09 -3.96 16.41
C PRO A 172 -8.49 -3.89 15.00
N ALA A 173 -7.79 -4.96 14.58
CA ALA A 173 -7.14 -4.96 13.28
C ALA A 173 -7.15 -6.32 12.61
N ILE A 174 -7.34 -6.32 11.28
CA ILE A 174 -7.34 -7.51 10.42
C ILE A 174 -6.46 -7.25 9.21
N SER A 175 -5.68 -8.25 8.82
CA SER A 175 -4.89 -8.20 7.59
C SER A 175 -5.22 -9.34 6.63
N GLU A 176 -4.52 -9.34 5.49
CA GLU A 176 -4.60 -10.40 4.47
C GLU A 176 -6.01 -10.57 3.86
N ILE A 177 -6.79 -9.50 3.85
CA ILE A 177 -8.06 -9.47 3.13
C ILE A 177 -7.80 -9.02 1.70
N LYS A 178 -7.81 -9.99 0.79
CA LYS A 178 -7.53 -9.74 -0.63
C LYS A 178 -8.43 -8.64 -1.20
N GLN A 179 -7.80 -7.64 -1.82
CA GLN A 179 -8.46 -6.52 -2.47
C GLN A 179 -9.45 -5.77 -1.56
N CYS A 180 -9.16 -5.67 -0.24
CA CYS A 180 -10.09 -5.04 0.70
C CYS A 180 -10.39 -3.59 0.29
N HIS A 181 -9.41 -2.84 -0.20
CA HIS A 181 -9.55 -1.46 -0.66
C HIS A 181 -10.38 -1.31 -1.96
N LEU A 182 -10.59 -2.41 -2.71
CA LEU A 182 -11.46 -2.43 -3.90
C LEU A 182 -12.87 -2.96 -3.57
N ARG A 183 -12.98 -3.82 -2.54
CA ARG A 183 -14.22 -4.49 -2.14
C ARG A 183 -15.02 -3.67 -1.15
N LEU A 184 -14.35 -2.96 -0.25
CA LEU A 184 -14.93 -2.04 0.71
C LEU A 184 -14.88 -0.63 0.12
N LYS A 185 -15.95 0.13 0.29
CA LYS A 185 -16.08 1.48 -0.24
C LYS A 185 -16.33 2.47 0.89
N ASP A 186 -15.92 3.71 0.67
CA ASP A 186 -16.24 4.81 1.59
C ASP A 186 -17.74 4.85 1.87
N GLY A 187 -18.10 4.92 3.15
CA GLY A 187 -19.46 4.94 3.60
C GLY A 187 -20.10 3.56 3.87
N ASP A 188 -19.44 2.46 3.50
CA ASP A 188 -19.92 1.12 3.87
C ASP A 188 -19.96 0.99 5.39
N LYS A 189 -21.06 0.41 5.90
CA LYS A 189 -21.23 0.11 7.33
C LYS A 189 -20.94 -1.35 7.59
N ILE A 190 -19.92 -1.61 8.41
CA ILE A 190 -19.44 -2.97 8.65
C ILE A 190 -19.16 -3.24 10.12
N TRP A 191 -19.24 -4.52 10.47
CA TRP A 191 -18.71 -5.07 11.71
C TRP A 191 -17.32 -5.64 11.47
N VAL A 192 -16.40 -5.31 12.35
CA VAL A 192 -15.01 -5.83 12.36
C VAL A 192 -14.81 -6.67 13.60
N ASP A 193 -14.56 -7.95 13.41
CA ASP A 193 -14.19 -8.91 14.45
C ASP A 193 -12.68 -9.20 14.37
N GLY A 194 -11.91 -8.41 15.08
CA GLY A 194 -10.46 -8.56 15.18
C GLY A 194 -10.02 -9.80 15.97
N ASN A 195 -10.95 -10.50 16.68
CA ASN A 195 -10.62 -11.75 17.37
C ASN A 195 -10.56 -12.93 16.39
N ASN A 196 -11.50 -12.95 15.45
CA ASN A 196 -11.66 -14.05 14.48
C ASN A 196 -11.22 -13.67 13.05
N GLY A 197 -10.78 -12.43 12.83
CA GLY A 197 -10.36 -11.95 11.52
C GLY A 197 -11.51 -11.87 10.52
N ARG A 198 -12.71 -11.45 10.94
CA ARG A 198 -13.90 -11.43 10.10
C ARG A 198 -14.49 -10.02 9.98
N ILE A 199 -14.99 -9.74 8.78
CA ILE A 199 -15.74 -8.52 8.47
C ILE A 199 -17.10 -8.93 7.95
N THR A 200 -18.17 -8.29 8.46
CA THR A 200 -19.54 -8.53 8.03
C THR A 200 -20.22 -7.20 7.68
N TYR A 201 -20.86 -7.15 6.53
CA TYR A 201 -21.67 -5.99 6.15
C TYR A 201 -22.95 -5.93 7.00
N SER A 202 -23.33 -4.70 7.35
CA SER A 202 -24.57 -4.43 8.07
C SER A 202 -25.81 -4.56 7.16
#